data_851069fa3bf7b7310232b3532261eae3
#
_entry.id   851069fa3bf7b7310232b3532261eae3
#
_cell.length_a   1.000
_cell.length_b   1.000
_cell.length_c   1.000
_cell.angle_alpha   90.00
_cell.angle_beta   90.00
_cell.angle_gamma   90.00
#
_symmetry.space_group_name_H-M   'P 1'
#
loop_
_entity.id
_entity.type
_entity.pdbx_description
1 polymer ?
#
loop_
_entity_poly.entity_id
_entity_poly.type
_entity_poly.pdbx_seq_one_letter_code
_entity_poly.pdbx_strand_id
1 'polypeptide(L)'
;MNYELLVLDIDGTVTNSKKEVMARTCEEVIRIQKQGIKVVLASGRPPEGIYPIARKLQLDQFDSYILAFNGGKIIHIKTGTCIFERRLPAHIPKRLWKDALEYGIGMAAYGTGAILAGTIPDKYLKLESGISQMPIEYHKNLGTERKLEVNQCILTGDPDVLERIEPILFGRYFHQAQIFHSEPFYLEVSPKNVDKAYGLKHLLNILGLAREKMICFGDSYNDIRMLQYAGLGVAMKNGPERVKAVADLVTKQDNDHDGIGEMIKYLFPDGSCGVS
;
A
#
# COMPACT_ATOMS: atom_id res chain seq x y z
N MET A 1 -27.56 3.98 0.31
CA MET A 1 -26.78 2.79 0.79
C MET A 1 -25.99 3.24 2.01
N ASN A 2 -25.94 2.43 3.05
CA ASN A 2 -25.24 2.81 4.28
C ASN A 2 -23.84 2.19 4.25
N TYR A 3 -22.84 2.93 3.77
CA TYR A 3 -21.45 2.50 3.78
C TYR A 3 -20.85 2.68 5.18
N GLU A 4 -19.98 1.76 5.58
CA GLU A 4 -19.38 1.71 6.91
C GLU A 4 -17.85 1.73 6.88
N LEU A 5 -17.26 1.49 5.69
CA LEU A 5 -15.82 1.46 5.47
C LEU A 5 -15.45 2.24 4.22
N LEU A 6 -14.53 3.19 4.35
CA LEU A 6 -13.90 3.93 3.28
C LEU A 6 -12.44 3.51 3.15
N VAL A 7 -12.04 3.04 1.98
CA VAL A 7 -10.67 2.63 1.67
C VAL A 7 -10.09 3.59 0.66
N LEU A 8 -8.93 4.12 0.96
CA LEU A 8 -8.24 5.12 0.15
C LEU A 8 -6.83 4.61 -0.19
N ASP A 9 -6.51 4.49 -1.47
CA ASP A 9 -5.12 4.43 -1.90
C ASP A 9 -4.43 5.77 -1.58
N ILE A 10 -3.10 5.80 -1.60
CA ILE A 10 -2.31 6.96 -1.17
C ILE A 10 -1.79 7.76 -2.37
N ASP A 11 -0.89 7.17 -3.14
CA ASP A 11 -0.11 7.87 -4.16
C ASP A 11 -0.90 8.06 -5.45
N GLY A 12 -1.22 9.32 -5.81
CA GLY A 12 -2.09 9.61 -6.94
C GLY A 12 -3.59 9.56 -6.59
N THR A 13 -3.92 9.20 -5.35
CA THR A 13 -5.29 9.14 -4.84
C THR A 13 -5.48 10.15 -3.69
N VAL A 14 -5.05 9.85 -2.46
CA VAL A 14 -5.16 10.77 -1.31
C VAL A 14 -4.16 11.91 -1.40
N THR A 15 -2.97 11.64 -1.94
CA THR A 15 -1.93 12.65 -2.09
C THR A 15 -1.90 13.21 -3.51
N ASN A 16 -1.65 14.51 -3.60
CA ASN A 16 -1.42 15.21 -4.87
C ASN A 16 -0.02 14.90 -5.44
N SER A 17 0.31 15.50 -6.59
CA SER A 17 1.62 15.33 -7.25
C SER A 17 2.81 15.81 -6.40
N LYS A 18 2.57 16.64 -5.37
CA LYS A 18 3.57 17.08 -4.38
C LYS A 18 3.64 16.19 -3.15
N LYS A 19 2.93 15.03 -3.15
CA LYS A 19 2.80 14.10 -2.01
C LYS A 19 2.13 14.71 -0.77
N GLU A 20 1.24 15.67 -0.97
CA GLU A 20 0.50 16.34 0.08
C GLU A 20 -0.98 15.95 0.04
N VAL A 21 -1.61 15.81 1.21
CA VAL A 21 -3.06 15.66 1.32
C VAL A 21 -3.71 17.04 1.20
N MET A 22 -4.66 17.20 0.30
CA MET A 22 -5.37 18.43 0.07
C MET A 22 -6.32 18.77 1.24
N ALA A 23 -6.56 20.07 1.45
CA ALA A 23 -7.31 20.56 2.64
C ALA A 23 -8.72 19.97 2.70
N ARG A 24 -9.47 20.04 1.61
CA ARG A 24 -10.85 19.53 1.54
C ARG A 24 -10.92 18.02 1.74
N THR A 25 -9.98 17.25 1.14
CA THR A 25 -9.87 15.82 1.38
C THR A 25 -9.67 15.53 2.87
N CYS A 26 -8.78 16.28 3.54
CA CYS A 26 -8.54 16.14 4.97
C CYS A 26 -9.82 16.43 5.80
N GLU A 27 -10.50 17.54 5.53
CA GLU A 27 -11.74 17.93 6.21
C GLU A 27 -12.85 16.89 6.06
N GLU A 28 -13.07 16.40 4.84
CA GLU A 28 -14.13 15.43 4.55
C GLU A 28 -13.85 14.05 5.15
N VAL A 29 -12.59 13.58 5.11
CA VAL A 29 -12.20 12.30 5.74
C VAL A 29 -12.38 12.39 7.27
N ILE A 30 -11.98 13.50 7.90
CA ILE A 30 -12.20 13.70 9.34
C ILE A 30 -13.71 13.78 9.64
N ARG A 31 -14.50 14.45 8.80
CA ARG A 31 -15.94 14.59 8.98
C ARG A 31 -16.65 13.23 9.00
N ILE A 32 -16.36 12.37 8.04
CA ILE A 32 -17.01 11.04 7.98
C ILE A 32 -16.55 10.11 9.11
N GLN A 33 -15.30 10.21 9.57
CA GLN A 33 -14.83 9.47 10.75
C GLN A 33 -15.62 9.87 12.01
N LYS A 34 -15.93 11.17 12.18
CA LYS A 34 -16.81 11.63 13.26
C LYS A 34 -18.24 11.07 13.17
N GLN A 35 -18.68 10.66 11.99
CA GLN A 35 -19.97 10.00 11.77
C GLN A 35 -19.89 8.46 11.97
N GLY A 36 -18.74 7.94 12.38
CA GLY A 36 -18.53 6.51 12.64
C GLY A 36 -18.07 5.68 11.44
N ILE A 37 -17.81 6.31 10.27
CA ILE A 37 -17.25 5.60 9.12
C ILE A 37 -15.78 5.27 9.40
N LYS A 38 -15.41 4.01 9.30
CA LYS A 38 -14.03 3.56 9.41
C LYS A 38 -13.25 3.91 8.15
N VAL A 39 -12.00 4.34 8.31
CA VAL A 39 -11.13 4.68 7.18
C VAL A 39 -9.92 3.75 7.13
N VAL A 40 -9.56 3.30 5.94
CA VAL A 40 -8.38 2.50 5.65
C VAL A 40 -7.50 3.23 4.64
N LEU A 41 -6.23 3.45 4.97
CA LEU A 41 -5.23 3.80 3.97
C LEU A 41 -4.58 2.52 3.44
N ALA A 42 -4.71 2.26 2.15
CA ALA A 42 -4.23 1.05 1.49
C ALA A 42 -3.10 1.35 0.50
N SER A 43 -1.88 0.92 0.80
CA SER A 43 -0.69 1.27 0.01
C SER A 43 0.30 0.10 -0.14
N GLY A 44 1.16 0.17 -1.16
CA GLY A 44 2.37 -0.66 -1.28
C GLY A 44 3.45 -0.31 -0.27
N ARG A 45 3.39 0.90 0.30
CA ARG A 45 4.37 1.40 1.24
C ARG A 45 4.48 0.55 2.52
N PRO A 46 5.64 0.56 3.20
CA PRO A 46 5.74 0.10 4.59
C PRO A 46 4.91 0.99 5.53
N PRO A 47 4.53 0.50 6.73
CA PRO A 47 3.74 1.28 7.70
C PRO A 47 4.33 2.65 8.00
N GLU A 48 5.64 2.75 8.11
CA GLU A 48 6.39 3.97 8.40
C GLU A 48 6.11 5.08 7.36
N GLY A 49 6.01 4.70 6.08
CA GLY A 49 5.67 5.62 4.99
C GLY A 49 4.19 6.02 4.93
N ILE A 50 3.32 5.33 5.68
CA ILE A 50 1.87 5.61 5.74
C ILE A 50 1.51 6.47 6.97
N TYR A 51 2.18 6.28 8.09
CA TYR A 51 1.87 6.98 9.35
C TYR A 51 1.79 8.51 9.25
N PRO A 52 2.65 9.22 8.51
CA PRO A 52 2.54 10.69 8.39
C PRO A 52 1.18 11.12 7.80
N ILE A 53 0.70 10.39 6.78
CA ILE A 53 -0.57 10.65 6.11
C ILE A 53 -1.74 10.29 7.04
N ALA A 54 -1.65 9.14 7.72
CA ALA A 54 -2.64 8.70 8.68
C ALA A 54 -2.84 9.72 9.82
N ARG A 55 -1.76 10.30 10.36
CA ARG A 55 -1.82 11.36 11.37
C ARG A 55 -2.45 12.64 10.83
N LYS A 56 -2.11 13.05 9.59
CA LYS A 56 -2.71 14.23 8.96
C LYS A 56 -4.23 14.08 8.81
N LEU A 57 -4.71 12.86 8.55
CA LEU A 57 -6.13 12.52 8.47
C LEU A 57 -6.75 12.16 9.84
N GLN A 58 -5.99 12.27 10.93
CA GLN A 58 -6.40 11.96 12.31
C GLN A 58 -6.92 10.53 12.51
N LEU A 59 -6.41 9.56 11.72
CA LEU A 59 -6.85 8.17 11.80
C LEU A 59 -6.56 7.53 13.17
N ASP A 60 -5.56 8.03 13.89
CA ASP A 60 -5.18 7.64 15.24
C ASP A 60 -6.22 8.01 16.32
N GLN A 61 -7.11 8.95 16.02
CA GLN A 61 -8.17 9.37 16.92
C GLN A 61 -9.45 8.53 16.77
N PHE A 62 -9.59 7.83 15.65
CA PHE A 62 -10.77 7.06 15.28
C PHE A 62 -10.47 5.56 15.15
N ASP A 63 -11.51 4.75 14.93
CA ASP A 63 -11.42 3.31 14.70
C ASP A 63 -11.07 3.04 13.23
N SER A 64 -9.82 3.35 12.86
CA SER A 64 -9.32 3.35 11.49
C SER A 64 -8.06 2.51 11.33
N TYR A 65 -7.70 2.17 10.09
CA TYR A 65 -6.68 1.15 9.80
C TYR A 65 -5.70 1.61 8.73
N ILE A 66 -4.52 1.00 8.72
CA ILE A 66 -3.63 0.99 7.55
C ILE A 66 -3.48 -0.43 7.01
N LEU A 67 -3.42 -0.53 5.71
CA LEU A 67 -3.18 -1.73 4.94
C LEU A 67 -1.89 -1.50 4.15
N ALA A 68 -0.77 -1.98 4.68
CA ALA A 68 0.57 -1.80 4.15
C ALA A 68 1.01 -3.00 3.28
N PHE A 69 2.11 -2.81 2.53
CA PHE A 69 2.69 -3.84 1.67
C PHE A 69 1.66 -4.46 0.71
N ASN A 70 0.84 -3.62 0.05
CA ASN A 70 -0.22 -4.08 -0.84
C ASN A 70 -1.16 -5.14 -0.21
N GLY A 71 -1.47 -5.02 1.09
CA GLY A 71 -2.34 -5.97 1.78
C GLY A 71 -1.62 -7.04 2.60
N GLY A 72 -0.30 -6.99 2.66
CA GLY A 72 0.52 -7.92 3.43
C GLY A 72 0.48 -7.69 4.94
N LYS A 73 0.07 -6.50 5.40
CA LYS A 73 -0.01 -6.15 6.82
C LYS A 73 -1.14 -5.18 7.10
N ILE A 74 -1.92 -5.45 8.14
CA ILE A 74 -3.00 -4.57 8.59
C ILE A 74 -2.76 -4.17 10.04
N ILE A 75 -2.78 -2.86 10.27
CA ILE A 75 -2.57 -2.29 11.61
C ILE A 75 -3.78 -1.43 11.97
N HIS A 76 -4.34 -1.66 13.15
CA HIS A 76 -5.30 -0.77 13.78
C HIS A 76 -4.55 0.45 14.33
N ILE A 77 -4.76 1.62 13.73
CA ILE A 77 -3.92 2.80 13.98
C ILE A 77 -3.99 3.28 15.42
N LYS A 78 -5.20 3.34 16.00
CA LYS A 78 -5.41 3.86 17.35
C LYS A 78 -4.66 3.08 18.44
N THR A 79 -4.52 1.75 18.27
CA THR A 79 -3.84 0.89 19.24
C THR A 79 -2.43 0.51 18.82
N GLY A 80 -2.04 0.76 17.57
CA GLY A 80 -0.80 0.26 16.99
C GLY A 80 -0.75 -1.26 16.79
N THR A 81 -1.89 -1.96 17.00
CA THR A 81 -1.93 -3.42 16.96
C THR A 81 -1.92 -3.93 15.53
N CYS A 82 -0.98 -4.81 15.19
CA CYS A 82 -1.02 -5.59 13.96
C CYS A 82 -2.10 -6.67 14.09
N ILE A 83 -3.19 -6.53 13.33
CA ILE A 83 -4.34 -7.46 13.37
C ILE A 83 -4.30 -8.53 12.29
N PHE A 84 -3.48 -8.33 11.27
CA PHE A 84 -3.22 -9.31 10.21
C PHE A 84 -1.81 -9.09 9.63
N GLU A 85 -1.12 -10.21 9.34
CA GLU A 85 0.18 -10.15 8.70
C GLU A 85 0.43 -11.39 7.82
N ARG A 86 0.91 -11.17 6.61
CA ARG A 86 1.37 -12.21 5.68
C ARG A 86 2.82 -11.93 5.30
N ARG A 87 3.73 -12.78 5.77
CA ARG A 87 5.17 -12.65 5.53
C ARG A 87 5.64 -13.50 4.37
N LEU A 88 6.73 -13.11 3.76
CA LEU A 88 7.47 -13.97 2.82
C LEU A 88 7.92 -15.26 3.52
N PRO A 89 7.94 -16.40 2.81
CA PRO A 89 8.60 -17.60 3.33
C PRO A 89 10.04 -17.29 3.72
N ALA A 90 10.45 -17.67 4.93
CA ALA A 90 11.71 -17.25 5.56
C ALA A 90 12.99 -17.52 4.75
N HIS A 91 12.95 -18.49 3.81
CA HIS A 91 14.08 -18.80 2.93
C HIS A 91 14.18 -17.85 1.73
N ILE A 92 13.10 -17.15 1.34
CA ILE A 92 13.09 -16.25 0.17
C ILE A 92 14.03 -15.07 0.35
N PRO A 93 13.99 -14.28 1.43
CA PRO A 93 14.93 -13.18 1.62
C PRO A 93 16.41 -13.62 1.54
N LYS A 94 16.72 -14.79 2.09
CA LYS A 94 18.07 -15.35 2.05
C LYS A 94 18.51 -15.72 0.62
N ARG A 95 17.63 -16.27 -0.19
CA ARG A 95 17.91 -16.60 -1.58
C ARG A 95 18.05 -15.34 -2.42
N LEU A 96 17.14 -14.37 -2.26
CA LEU A 96 17.21 -13.06 -2.94
C LEU A 96 18.52 -12.32 -2.64
N TRP A 97 19.00 -12.39 -1.39
CA TRP A 97 20.30 -11.83 -1.03
C TRP A 97 21.45 -12.47 -1.83
N LYS A 98 21.43 -13.80 -2.02
CA LYS A 98 22.44 -14.50 -2.85
C LYS A 98 22.33 -14.10 -4.31
N ASP A 99 21.10 -14.08 -4.86
CA ASP A 99 20.85 -13.65 -6.23
C ASP A 99 21.34 -12.21 -6.46
N ALA A 100 21.08 -11.31 -5.50
CA ALA A 100 21.53 -9.93 -5.59
C ALA A 100 23.06 -9.81 -5.65
N LEU A 101 23.78 -10.62 -4.87
CA LEU A 101 25.25 -10.69 -4.95
C LEU A 101 25.73 -11.28 -6.28
N GLU A 102 25.04 -12.30 -6.81
CA GLU A 102 25.37 -12.96 -8.09
C GLU A 102 25.21 -12.00 -9.27
N TYR A 103 24.11 -11.22 -9.28
CA TYR A 103 23.80 -10.30 -10.38
C TYR A 103 24.35 -8.87 -10.18
N GLY A 104 25.00 -8.59 -9.05
CA GLY A 104 25.56 -7.26 -8.75
C GLY A 104 24.51 -6.17 -8.58
N ILE A 105 23.33 -6.52 -8.05
CA ILE A 105 22.23 -5.58 -7.79
C ILE A 105 22.03 -5.34 -6.29
N GLY A 106 21.28 -4.30 -5.95
CA GLY A 106 20.88 -4.00 -4.58
C GLY A 106 19.82 -4.95 -4.07
N MET A 107 19.83 -5.24 -2.75
CA MET A 107 18.80 -5.99 -2.07
C MET A 107 18.59 -5.44 -0.66
N ALA A 108 17.34 -5.19 -0.33
CA ALA A 108 16.93 -4.83 1.02
C ALA A 108 15.59 -5.45 1.40
N ALA A 109 15.31 -5.47 2.69
CA ALA A 109 14.04 -5.88 3.25
C ALA A 109 13.54 -4.81 4.23
N TYR A 110 12.23 -4.65 4.34
CA TYR A 110 11.65 -3.72 5.31
C TYR A 110 11.57 -4.39 6.69
N GLY A 111 12.41 -3.90 7.60
CA GLY A 111 12.38 -4.27 9.02
C GLY A 111 11.48 -3.35 9.83
N THR A 112 11.47 -3.52 11.14
CA THR A 112 10.76 -2.60 12.05
C THR A 112 11.60 -1.34 12.21
N GLY A 113 11.13 -0.22 11.67
CA GLY A 113 11.75 1.09 11.81
C GLY A 113 13.00 1.34 10.93
N ALA A 114 13.46 0.36 10.15
CA ALA A 114 14.61 0.52 9.26
C ALA A 114 14.50 -0.35 8.01
N ILE A 115 15.15 0.10 6.94
CA ILE A 115 15.40 -0.70 5.73
C ILE A 115 16.68 -1.49 5.97
N LEU A 116 16.56 -2.82 6.00
CA LEU A 116 17.70 -3.73 6.22
C LEU A 116 18.36 -4.03 4.89
N ALA A 117 19.46 -3.36 4.56
CA ALA A 117 20.18 -3.55 3.32
C ALA A 117 21.14 -4.74 3.41
N GLY A 118 20.98 -5.73 2.52
CA GLY A 118 21.86 -6.89 2.43
C GLY A 118 23.04 -6.70 1.48
N THR A 119 23.00 -5.66 0.67
CA THR A 119 24.06 -5.19 -0.23
C THR A 119 24.45 -3.77 0.12
N ILE A 120 25.57 -3.26 -0.40
CA ILE A 120 25.94 -1.86 -0.21
C ILE A 120 24.85 -0.97 -0.77
N PRO A 121 24.29 -0.03 0.04
CA PRO A 121 23.20 0.82 -0.40
C PRO A 121 23.55 1.67 -1.63
N ASP A 122 22.85 1.44 -2.72
CA ASP A 122 22.96 2.21 -3.95
C ASP A 122 22.12 3.50 -3.93
N LYS A 123 22.15 4.25 -5.05
CA LYS A 123 21.38 5.50 -5.18
C LYS A 123 19.87 5.28 -5.11
N TYR A 124 19.39 4.14 -5.58
CA TYR A 124 17.97 3.81 -5.62
C TYR A 124 17.45 3.44 -4.22
N LEU A 125 18.23 2.66 -3.45
CA LEU A 125 17.87 2.37 -2.07
C LEU A 125 17.88 3.62 -1.18
N LYS A 126 18.77 4.58 -1.46
CA LYS A 126 18.76 5.90 -0.79
C LYS A 126 17.53 6.72 -1.15
N LEU A 127 17.03 6.62 -2.40
CA LEU A 127 15.78 7.24 -2.82
C LEU A 127 14.59 6.63 -2.04
N GLU A 128 14.53 5.30 -1.96
CA GLU A 128 13.49 4.59 -1.21
C GLU A 128 13.49 4.97 0.28
N SER A 129 14.66 5.09 0.90
CA SER A 129 14.81 5.58 2.28
C SER A 129 14.19 6.97 2.47
N GLY A 130 14.36 7.87 1.50
CA GLY A 130 13.74 9.20 1.52
C GLY A 130 12.21 9.15 1.37
N ILE A 131 11.70 8.28 0.49
CA ILE A 131 10.26 8.13 0.23
C ILE A 131 9.54 7.49 1.44
N SER A 132 10.11 6.41 1.97
CA SER A 132 9.56 5.66 3.11
C SER A 132 9.83 6.33 4.46
N GLN A 133 10.72 7.33 4.51
CA GLN A 133 11.22 7.98 5.73
C GLN A 133 11.84 6.99 6.72
N MET A 134 12.48 5.95 6.22
CA MET A 134 13.13 4.91 7.01
C MET A 134 14.65 4.99 6.87
N PRO A 135 15.43 4.91 7.96
CA PRO A 135 16.88 4.82 7.86
C PRO A 135 17.30 3.49 7.24
N ILE A 136 18.48 3.50 6.58
CA ILE A 136 19.07 2.27 6.04
C ILE A 136 20.07 1.71 7.06
N GLU A 137 19.90 0.45 7.41
CA GLU A 137 20.88 -0.34 8.17
C GLU A 137 21.52 -1.36 7.23
N TYR A 138 22.83 -1.23 7.02
CA TYR A 138 23.60 -2.16 6.18
C TYR A 138 24.08 -3.37 6.98
N HIS A 139 23.74 -4.55 6.53
CA HIS A 139 24.13 -5.84 7.11
C HIS A 139 24.81 -6.73 6.07
N LYS A 140 26.14 -6.74 6.08
CA LYS A 140 26.94 -7.51 5.10
C LYS A 140 26.54 -8.98 4.98
N ASN A 141 26.07 -9.58 6.07
CA ASN A 141 25.68 -11.00 6.16
C ASN A 141 24.18 -11.20 6.38
N LEU A 142 23.35 -10.27 5.90
CA LEU A 142 21.89 -10.25 6.13
C LEU A 142 21.23 -11.62 5.91
N GLY A 143 21.58 -12.29 4.83
CA GLY A 143 21.00 -13.58 4.47
C GLY A 143 21.51 -14.79 5.26
N THR A 144 22.56 -14.65 6.09
CA THR A 144 23.16 -15.75 6.84
C THR A 144 22.99 -15.64 8.34
N GLU A 145 23.00 -14.42 8.89
CA GLU A 145 23.06 -14.15 10.31
C GLU A 145 21.70 -13.92 10.97
N ARG A 146 20.66 -13.60 10.17
CA ARG A 146 19.31 -13.31 10.67
C ARG A 146 18.26 -14.17 10.00
N LYS A 147 17.30 -14.62 10.79
CA LYS A 147 16.00 -15.06 10.29
C LYS A 147 15.20 -13.81 9.92
N LEU A 148 15.09 -13.53 8.63
CA LEU A 148 14.34 -12.38 8.13
C LEU A 148 12.86 -12.76 8.03
N GLU A 149 12.07 -12.24 8.96
CA GLU A 149 10.61 -12.36 8.94
C GLU A 149 10.03 -11.03 8.43
N VAL A 150 9.94 -10.90 7.11
CA VAL A 150 9.56 -9.65 6.44
C VAL A 150 8.37 -9.86 5.52
N ASN A 151 7.60 -8.79 5.30
CA ASN A 151 6.45 -8.80 4.39
C ASN A 151 6.90 -8.64 2.94
N GLN A 152 8.00 -7.93 2.71
CA GLN A 152 8.45 -7.56 1.38
C GLN A 152 9.96 -7.37 1.35
N CYS A 153 10.58 -7.72 0.23
CA CYS A 153 11.93 -7.33 -0.15
C CYS A 153 11.87 -6.41 -1.37
N ILE A 154 12.88 -5.57 -1.51
CA ILE A 154 13.10 -4.75 -2.69
C ILE A 154 14.48 -5.05 -3.27
N LEU A 155 14.51 -5.26 -4.58
CA LEU A 155 15.75 -5.35 -5.37
C LEU A 155 15.90 -4.04 -6.12
N THR A 156 17.10 -3.47 -6.10
CA THR A 156 17.39 -2.18 -6.72
C THR A 156 18.53 -2.32 -7.72
N GLY A 157 18.48 -1.57 -8.80
CA GLY A 157 19.53 -1.62 -9.81
C GLY A 157 19.25 -0.80 -11.04
N ASP A 158 20.17 -0.87 -11.98
CA ASP A 158 19.97 -0.30 -13.30
C ASP A 158 18.77 -0.95 -13.98
N PRO A 159 17.84 -0.16 -14.60
CA PRO A 159 16.66 -0.70 -15.24
C PRO A 159 16.93 -1.83 -16.24
N ASP A 160 17.94 -1.68 -17.11
CA ASP A 160 18.28 -2.68 -18.11
C ASP A 160 18.78 -4.00 -17.47
N VAL A 161 19.40 -3.91 -16.29
CA VAL A 161 19.83 -5.09 -15.54
C VAL A 161 18.63 -5.77 -14.91
N LEU A 162 17.74 -5.01 -14.25
CA LEU A 162 16.54 -5.56 -13.60
C LEU A 162 15.60 -6.21 -14.64
N GLU A 163 15.39 -5.58 -15.79
CA GLU A 163 14.57 -6.13 -16.87
C GLU A 163 15.10 -7.49 -17.37
N ARG A 164 16.44 -7.63 -17.49
CA ARG A 164 17.05 -8.90 -17.90
C ARG A 164 16.93 -10.01 -16.88
N ILE A 165 17.00 -9.70 -15.59
CA ILE A 165 16.98 -10.71 -14.53
C ILE A 165 15.58 -11.03 -14.02
N GLU A 166 14.60 -10.15 -14.23
CA GLU A 166 13.21 -10.38 -13.79
C GLU A 166 12.66 -11.73 -14.22
N PRO A 167 12.76 -12.17 -15.52
CA PRO A 167 12.25 -13.47 -15.94
C PRO A 167 12.94 -14.64 -15.23
N ILE A 168 14.22 -14.48 -14.89
CA ILE A 168 15.00 -15.51 -14.18
C ILE A 168 14.51 -15.63 -12.75
N LEU A 169 14.38 -14.49 -12.07
CA LEU A 169 13.87 -14.45 -10.69
C LEU A 169 12.41 -14.91 -10.63
N PHE A 170 11.58 -14.48 -11.59
CA PHE A 170 10.21 -14.96 -11.71
C PHE A 170 10.17 -16.49 -11.83
N GLY A 171 10.96 -17.09 -12.71
CA GLY A 171 11.05 -18.55 -12.86
C GLY A 171 11.48 -19.27 -11.57
N ARG A 172 12.37 -18.66 -10.77
CA ARG A 172 12.83 -19.23 -9.48
C ARG A 172 11.77 -19.16 -8.37
N TYR A 173 10.95 -18.12 -8.33
CA TYR A 173 10.13 -17.80 -7.17
C TYR A 173 8.62 -17.83 -7.40
N PHE A 174 8.11 -17.95 -8.63
CA PHE A 174 6.70 -17.77 -8.98
C PHE A 174 5.71 -18.67 -8.22
N HIS A 175 6.15 -19.78 -7.65
CA HIS A 175 5.30 -20.63 -6.81
C HIS A 175 5.10 -20.10 -5.40
N GLN A 176 6.00 -19.23 -4.89
CA GLN A 176 6.08 -18.85 -3.48
C GLN A 176 6.00 -17.34 -3.25
N ALA A 177 6.40 -16.55 -4.24
CA ALA A 177 6.41 -15.11 -4.21
C ALA A 177 5.89 -14.54 -5.53
N GLN A 178 5.46 -13.30 -5.50
CA GLN A 178 5.23 -12.49 -6.68
C GLN A 178 6.36 -11.47 -6.80
N ILE A 179 6.74 -11.18 -8.04
CA ILE A 179 7.79 -10.22 -8.39
C ILE A 179 7.19 -9.27 -9.41
N PHE A 180 7.37 -7.98 -9.20
CA PHE A 180 6.86 -6.96 -10.11
C PHE A 180 7.67 -5.67 -10.00
N HIS A 181 7.72 -4.91 -11.09
CA HIS A 181 8.25 -3.56 -11.06
C HIS A 181 7.25 -2.59 -10.43
N SER A 182 7.68 -1.82 -9.41
CA SER A 182 6.98 -0.62 -8.95
C SER A 182 7.53 0.64 -9.63
N GLU A 183 8.82 0.61 -9.95
CA GLU A 183 9.54 1.60 -10.75
C GLU A 183 10.53 0.86 -11.67
N PRO A 184 11.03 1.46 -12.76
CA PRO A 184 11.98 0.78 -13.64
C PRO A 184 13.22 0.23 -12.93
N PHE A 185 13.61 0.85 -11.83
CA PHE A 185 14.80 0.53 -11.02
C PHE A 185 14.47 -0.21 -9.71
N TYR A 186 13.21 -0.65 -9.52
CA TYR A 186 12.75 -1.46 -8.39
C TYR A 186 12.06 -2.72 -8.84
N LEU A 187 12.49 -3.87 -8.29
CA LEU A 187 11.73 -5.11 -8.30
C LEU A 187 11.27 -5.42 -6.88
N GLU A 188 9.98 -5.36 -6.66
CA GLU A 188 9.37 -5.74 -5.39
C GLU A 188 9.13 -7.25 -5.35
N VAL A 189 9.43 -7.86 -4.22
CA VAL A 189 9.20 -9.27 -3.96
C VAL A 189 8.32 -9.40 -2.72
N SER A 190 7.11 -9.87 -2.90
CA SER A 190 6.11 -10.02 -1.85
C SER A 190 5.47 -11.42 -1.87
N PRO A 191 4.73 -11.83 -0.82
CA PRO A 191 4.08 -13.13 -0.78
C PRO A 191 3.12 -13.32 -1.95
N LYS A 192 3.07 -14.52 -2.51
CA LYS A 192 2.19 -14.85 -3.62
C LYS A 192 0.71 -14.61 -3.26
N ASN A 193 -0.04 -14.08 -4.22
CA ASN A 193 -1.48 -13.79 -4.13
C ASN A 193 -1.84 -12.76 -3.04
N VAL A 194 -0.90 -11.94 -2.60
CA VAL A 194 -1.15 -10.81 -1.72
C VAL A 194 -1.33 -9.56 -2.57
N ASP A 195 -2.48 -8.92 -2.45
CA ASP A 195 -2.82 -7.62 -3.03
C ASP A 195 -3.77 -6.87 -2.10
N LYS A 196 -4.13 -5.63 -2.44
CA LYS A 196 -5.03 -4.81 -1.62
C LYS A 196 -6.38 -5.49 -1.39
N ALA A 197 -6.96 -6.16 -2.38
CA ALA A 197 -8.22 -6.89 -2.22
C ALA A 197 -8.10 -8.08 -1.26
N TYR A 198 -6.97 -8.79 -1.31
CA TYR A 198 -6.69 -9.87 -0.35
C TYR A 198 -6.65 -9.36 1.10
N GLY A 199 -5.91 -8.27 1.35
CA GLY A 199 -5.85 -7.65 2.68
C GLY A 199 -7.23 -7.15 3.14
N LEU A 200 -7.99 -6.49 2.26
CA LEU A 200 -9.34 -5.99 2.57
C LEU A 200 -10.31 -7.12 2.89
N LYS A 201 -10.23 -8.26 2.20
CA LYS A 201 -11.03 -9.43 2.53
C LYS A 201 -10.79 -9.91 3.96
N HIS A 202 -9.52 -9.93 4.40
CA HIS A 202 -9.18 -10.27 5.78
C HIS A 202 -9.69 -9.22 6.78
N LEU A 203 -9.54 -7.93 6.47
CA LEU A 203 -10.05 -6.87 7.33
C LEU A 203 -11.58 -6.94 7.48
N LEU A 204 -12.32 -7.10 6.40
CA LEU A 204 -13.79 -7.23 6.44
C LEU A 204 -14.23 -8.43 7.30
N ASN A 205 -13.56 -9.57 7.18
CA ASN A 205 -13.84 -10.75 8.02
C ASN A 205 -13.59 -10.45 9.51
N ILE A 206 -12.53 -9.74 9.86
CA ILE A 206 -12.23 -9.35 11.25
C ILE A 206 -13.27 -8.37 11.78
N LEU A 207 -13.74 -7.44 10.94
CA LEU A 207 -14.75 -6.44 11.31
C LEU A 207 -16.19 -6.97 11.27
N GLY A 208 -16.44 -8.15 10.71
CA GLY A 208 -17.79 -8.67 10.49
C GLY A 208 -18.59 -7.86 9.47
N LEU A 209 -17.91 -7.19 8.53
CA LEU A 209 -18.55 -6.34 7.52
C LEU A 209 -18.67 -7.05 6.17
N ALA A 210 -19.81 -6.84 5.50
CA ALA A 210 -19.99 -7.25 4.12
C ALA A 210 -19.28 -6.27 3.16
N ARG A 211 -18.75 -6.77 2.04
CA ARG A 211 -18.04 -5.95 1.04
C ARG A 211 -18.90 -4.83 0.45
N GLU A 212 -20.23 -5.03 0.41
CA GLU A 212 -21.23 -4.06 -0.05
C GLU A 212 -21.28 -2.79 0.80
N LYS A 213 -20.70 -2.86 2.02
CA LYS A 213 -20.55 -1.74 2.95
C LYS A 213 -19.27 -0.94 2.76
N MET A 214 -18.43 -1.33 1.79
CA MET A 214 -17.13 -0.76 1.54
C MET A 214 -17.09 0.06 0.26
N ILE A 215 -16.53 1.28 0.35
CA ILE A 215 -16.15 2.09 -0.80
C ILE A 215 -14.63 2.07 -0.91
N CYS A 216 -14.10 1.91 -2.12
CA CYS A 216 -12.66 1.99 -2.40
C CYS A 216 -12.35 3.08 -3.43
N PHE A 217 -11.31 3.85 -3.18
CA PHE A 217 -10.72 4.82 -4.11
C PHE A 217 -9.32 4.38 -4.52
N GLY A 218 -8.99 4.50 -5.81
CA GLY A 218 -7.68 4.18 -6.34
C GLY A 218 -7.44 4.76 -7.72
N ASP A 219 -6.20 4.80 -8.16
CA ASP A 219 -5.81 5.35 -9.46
C ASP A 219 -4.87 4.46 -10.26
N SER A 220 -4.29 3.43 -9.65
CA SER A 220 -3.22 2.65 -10.29
C SER A 220 -3.58 1.17 -10.52
N TYR A 221 -2.73 0.45 -11.24
CA TYR A 221 -2.97 -0.95 -11.61
C TYR A 221 -3.08 -1.90 -10.41
N ASN A 222 -2.39 -1.61 -9.30
CA ASN A 222 -2.50 -2.39 -8.06
C ASN A 222 -3.83 -2.18 -7.32
N ASP A 223 -4.64 -1.20 -7.74
CA ASP A 223 -5.97 -0.91 -7.19
C ASP A 223 -7.09 -1.67 -7.91
N ILE A 224 -6.86 -2.16 -9.13
CA ILE A 224 -7.90 -2.79 -9.97
C ILE A 224 -8.69 -3.83 -9.18
N ARG A 225 -8.01 -4.76 -8.51
CA ARG A 225 -8.70 -5.83 -7.77
C ARG A 225 -9.44 -5.30 -6.53
N MET A 226 -8.92 -4.26 -5.89
CA MET A 226 -9.59 -3.59 -4.77
C MET A 226 -10.85 -2.88 -5.23
N LEU A 227 -10.80 -2.13 -6.33
CA LEU A 227 -11.96 -1.45 -6.92
C LEU A 227 -13.07 -2.44 -7.33
N GLN A 228 -12.70 -3.53 -8.00
CA GLN A 228 -13.65 -4.58 -8.40
C GLN A 228 -14.25 -5.36 -7.22
N TYR A 229 -13.53 -5.46 -6.10
CA TYR A 229 -13.97 -6.20 -4.92
C TYR A 229 -14.92 -5.39 -4.04
N ALA A 230 -14.81 -4.07 -4.04
CA ALA A 230 -15.62 -3.17 -3.23
C ALA A 230 -17.12 -3.25 -3.55
N GLY A 231 -17.95 -2.78 -2.62
CA GLY A 231 -19.37 -2.50 -2.88
C GLY A 231 -19.55 -1.30 -3.80
N LEU A 232 -18.59 -0.36 -3.77
CA LEU A 232 -18.47 0.74 -4.71
C LEU A 232 -16.98 1.02 -4.97
N GLY A 233 -16.51 0.77 -6.18
CA GLY A 233 -15.18 1.12 -6.63
C GLY A 233 -15.17 2.48 -7.34
N VAL A 234 -14.33 3.39 -6.91
CA VAL A 234 -14.20 4.75 -7.46
C VAL A 234 -12.78 4.95 -7.98
N ALA A 235 -12.62 5.10 -9.29
CA ALA A 235 -11.34 5.44 -9.88
C ALA A 235 -11.10 6.95 -9.86
N MET A 236 -9.86 7.35 -9.64
CA MET A 236 -9.46 8.75 -9.79
C MET A 236 -9.40 9.15 -11.26
N LYS A 237 -9.73 10.42 -11.55
CA LYS A 237 -9.68 11.00 -12.92
C LYS A 237 -8.29 10.89 -13.55
N ASN A 238 -7.24 11.03 -12.76
CA ASN A 238 -5.84 10.89 -13.20
C ASN A 238 -5.41 9.44 -13.47
N GLY A 239 -6.20 8.44 -13.07
CA GLY A 239 -5.90 7.03 -13.31
C GLY A 239 -5.94 6.67 -14.80
N PRO A 240 -5.18 5.63 -15.23
CA PRO A 240 -5.23 5.12 -16.60
C PRO A 240 -6.62 4.59 -16.98
N GLU A 241 -6.95 4.61 -18.28
CA GLU A 241 -8.26 4.14 -18.76
C GLU A 241 -8.60 2.70 -18.32
N ARG A 242 -7.60 1.82 -18.23
CA ARG A 242 -7.81 0.44 -17.75
C ARG A 242 -8.28 0.38 -16.28
N VAL A 243 -7.87 1.32 -15.46
CA VAL A 243 -8.31 1.41 -14.06
C VAL A 243 -9.72 2.00 -14.00
N LYS A 244 -9.99 3.06 -14.77
CA LYS A 244 -11.33 3.66 -14.86
C LYS A 244 -12.38 2.68 -15.40
N ALA A 245 -12.00 1.86 -16.37
CA ALA A 245 -12.90 0.88 -17.00
C ALA A 245 -13.41 -0.22 -16.07
N VAL A 246 -12.77 -0.44 -14.93
CA VAL A 246 -13.18 -1.47 -13.94
C VAL A 246 -13.89 -0.88 -12.72
N ALA A 247 -13.94 0.43 -12.60
CA ALA A 247 -14.58 1.13 -11.49
C ALA A 247 -16.06 1.41 -11.78
N ASP A 248 -16.86 1.50 -10.73
CA ASP A 248 -18.28 1.87 -10.82
C ASP A 248 -18.46 3.37 -11.08
N LEU A 249 -17.55 4.18 -10.54
CA LEU A 249 -17.53 5.64 -10.70
C LEU A 249 -16.11 6.14 -10.99
N VAL A 250 -16.04 7.32 -11.60
CA VAL A 250 -14.80 8.08 -11.78
C VAL A 250 -14.96 9.46 -11.14
N THR A 251 -13.94 9.92 -10.41
CA THR A 251 -13.97 11.27 -9.81
C THR A 251 -14.01 12.36 -10.89
N LYS A 252 -14.73 13.45 -10.64
CA LYS A 252 -14.80 14.59 -11.58
C LYS A 252 -13.48 15.35 -11.66
N GLN A 253 -12.78 15.43 -10.55
CA GLN A 253 -11.47 16.07 -10.41
C GLN A 253 -10.39 15.01 -10.15
N ASP A 254 -9.15 15.35 -10.44
CA ASP A 254 -7.97 14.52 -10.15
C ASP A 254 -7.48 14.73 -8.72
N ASN A 255 -6.36 14.08 -8.38
CA ASN A 255 -5.74 14.20 -7.06
C ASN A 255 -5.12 15.58 -6.78
N ASP A 256 -4.78 16.36 -7.80
CA ASP A 256 -4.28 17.74 -7.66
C ASP A 256 -5.40 18.78 -7.44
N HIS A 257 -6.65 18.39 -7.67
CA HIS A 257 -7.83 19.26 -7.58
C HIS A 257 -8.89 18.74 -6.61
N ASP A 258 -8.47 18.06 -5.53
CA ASP A 258 -9.32 17.60 -4.43
C ASP A 258 -10.46 16.63 -4.83
N GLY A 259 -10.21 15.78 -5.85
CA GLY A 259 -11.22 14.85 -6.38
C GLY A 259 -11.81 13.92 -5.32
N ILE A 260 -11.02 13.49 -4.33
CA ILE A 260 -11.52 12.69 -3.20
C ILE A 260 -12.46 13.49 -2.31
N GLY A 261 -12.06 14.68 -1.87
CA GLY A 261 -12.87 15.50 -0.98
C GLY A 261 -14.24 15.84 -1.61
N GLU A 262 -14.27 16.15 -2.93
CA GLU A 262 -15.51 16.37 -3.65
C GLU A 262 -16.40 15.11 -3.68
N MET A 263 -15.80 13.94 -3.98
CA MET A 263 -16.54 12.69 -4.08
C MET A 263 -17.03 12.19 -2.73
N ILE A 264 -16.24 12.32 -1.65
CA ILE A 264 -16.69 11.98 -0.29
C ILE A 264 -17.90 12.82 0.11
N LYS A 265 -17.89 14.13 -0.15
CA LYS A 265 -19.03 15.00 0.12
C LYS A 265 -20.28 14.60 -0.67
N TYR A 266 -20.10 14.16 -1.92
CA TYR A 266 -21.20 13.66 -2.74
C TYR A 266 -21.79 12.33 -2.20
N LEU A 267 -20.93 11.39 -1.80
CA LEU A 267 -21.35 10.07 -1.32
C LEU A 267 -21.87 10.08 0.13
N PHE A 268 -21.39 11.01 0.94
CA PHE A 268 -21.78 11.20 2.35
C PHE A 268 -22.26 12.65 2.58
N PRO A 269 -23.45 13.02 2.07
CA PRO A 269 -23.98 14.37 2.27
C PRO A 269 -24.24 14.67 3.74
N ASP A 270 -24.18 15.96 4.10
CA ASP A 270 -24.47 16.43 5.45
C ASP A 270 -25.92 16.06 5.84
N GLY A 271 -26.08 15.40 6.99
CA GLY A 271 -27.39 14.98 7.50
C GLY A 271 -27.79 13.54 7.20
N SER A 272 -26.93 12.73 6.59
CA SER A 272 -27.21 11.30 6.32
C SER A 272 -26.95 10.34 7.49
N CYS A 273 -26.80 10.84 8.72
CA CYS A 273 -26.82 10.00 9.92
C CYS A 273 -28.25 9.47 10.13
N GLY A 274 -28.51 8.26 9.65
CA GLY A 274 -29.72 7.53 10.02
C GLY A 274 -29.74 7.27 11.53
N VAL A 275 -30.55 8.05 12.21
CA VAL A 275 -31.10 7.66 13.51
C VAL A 275 -32.05 6.49 13.23
N SER A 276 -31.70 5.31 13.67
CA SER A 276 -32.66 4.25 13.99
C SER A 276 -31.97 3.22 14.87
#